data_e9cd76d6cb0bca7506f6f7aa4636192b
#
_entry.id   e9cd76d6cb0bca7506f6f7aa4636192b
#
_cell.length_a   1.000
_cell.length_b   1.000
_cell.length_c   1.000
_cell.angle_alpha   90.00
_cell.angle_beta   90.00
_cell.angle_gamma   90.00
#
_symmetry.space_group_name_H-M   'P 1'
#
loop_
_entity.id
_entity.type
_entity.pdbx_description
1 polymer ?
#
loop_
_entity_poly.entity_id
_entity_poly.type
_entity_poly.pdbx_seq_one_letter_code
_entity_poly.pdbx_strand_id
1 'polypeptide(L)'
;MRRREVTLVHSSDLHVDEDRAAAARGDGTARLHSVLATARALRAHLVLLAGDTFESNQLSASVLARALRLFAAAELPVVILPGNHDPALPGSVFVRSGLARLANVSVLGVTHDEAVLFPKYDLEVWGHAHLDYFSMAPLRGPRPRSTRWQVALAHGHYEPPETRANPLRPSWVFSDDDIAATAADYLALGHWDRPMTVGNGVVPAYYSGSPALAGTVNLVRLTPSGEVVVTRERLLPGDGKEASIGEL
;
A
#
# COMPACT_ATOMS: atom_id res chain seq x y z
N MET A 1 18.11 -24.30 6.03
CA MET A 1 17.23 -23.92 4.90
C MET A 1 17.90 -22.85 4.05
N ARG A 2 17.92 -22.98 2.71
CA ARG A 2 18.40 -21.89 1.84
C ARG A 2 17.46 -20.70 1.97
N ARG A 3 18.03 -19.55 2.31
CA ARG A 3 17.30 -18.28 2.36
C ARG A 3 16.79 -17.95 0.96
N ARG A 4 15.49 -17.67 0.83
CA ARG A 4 14.86 -17.32 -0.46
C ARG A 4 14.66 -15.80 -0.51
N GLU A 5 14.74 -15.25 -1.71
CA GLU A 5 14.33 -13.87 -1.97
C GLU A 5 12.82 -13.74 -1.73
N VAL A 6 12.42 -12.61 -1.13
CA VAL A 6 11.00 -12.24 -0.99
C VAL A 6 10.72 -11.03 -1.85
N THR A 7 9.73 -11.14 -2.72
CA THR A 7 9.34 -10.10 -3.66
C THR A 7 8.00 -9.50 -3.25
N LEU A 8 7.96 -8.19 -3.06
CA LEU A 8 6.77 -7.45 -2.69
C LEU A 8 6.42 -6.45 -3.79
N VAL A 9 5.14 -6.22 -4.03
CA VAL A 9 4.65 -5.07 -4.81
C VAL A 9 4.07 -4.06 -3.85
N HIS A 10 4.55 -2.82 -3.91
CA HIS A 10 4.05 -1.70 -3.13
C HIS A 10 3.36 -0.68 -4.03
N SER A 11 2.12 -0.36 -3.70
CA SER A 11 1.31 0.69 -4.30
C SER A 11 0.52 1.43 -3.22
N SER A 12 -0.04 2.59 -3.55
CA SER A 12 -0.88 3.42 -2.67
C SER A 12 -1.81 4.27 -3.50
N ASP A 13 -2.74 4.97 -2.87
CA ASP A 13 -3.55 6.02 -3.50
C ASP A 13 -4.28 5.52 -4.77
N LEU A 14 -4.91 4.34 -4.64
CA LEU A 14 -5.65 3.72 -5.75
C LEU A 14 -6.96 4.44 -6.03
N HIS A 15 -7.58 4.99 -4.97
CA HIS A 15 -8.83 5.73 -5.03
C HIS A 15 -9.90 4.99 -5.85
N VAL A 16 -10.19 3.74 -5.44
CA VAL A 16 -11.33 2.99 -5.99
C VAL A 16 -12.61 3.81 -5.75
N ASP A 17 -13.36 4.11 -6.81
CA ASP A 17 -14.46 5.07 -6.77
C ASP A 17 -15.67 4.60 -7.58
N GLU A 18 -16.75 5.40 -7.53
CA GLU A 18 -17.96 5.21 -8.32
C GLU A 18 -17.69 5.44 -9.81
N ASP A 19 -18.36 4.64 -10.66
CA ASP A 19 -18.20 4.72 -12.11
C ASP A 19 -18.56 6.08 -12.72
N ARG A 20 -19.33 6.91 -12.01
CA ARG A 20 -19.71 8.26 -12.47
C ARG A 20 -18.53 9.22 -12.51
N ALA A 21 -17.61 9.12 -11.56
CA ALA A 21 -16.35 9.86 -11.59
C ALA A 21 -15.39 9.28 -12.65
N ALA A 22 -15.55 8.00 -12.95
CA ALA A 22 -14.76 7.26 -13.94
C ALA A 22 -15.34 7.30 -15.35
N ALA A 23 -16.55 7.85 -15.60
CA ALA A 23 -17.21 7.81 -16.90
C ALA A 23 -16.37 8.34 -18.08
N ALA A 24 -15.35 9.15 -17.79
CA ALA A 24 -14.32 9.56 -18.75
C ALA A 24 -13.05 8.69 -18.75
N ARG A 25 -12.91 7.72 -17.81
CA ARG A 25 -11.64 7.00 -17.55
C ARG A 25 -11.80 5.48 -17.36
N GLY A 26 -13.00 4.93 -17.52
CA GLY A 26 -13.27 3.50 -17.34
C GLY A 26 -13.87 3.11 -15.99
N ASP A 27 -13.79 1.83 -15.63
CA ASP A 27 -14.29 1.25 -14.39
C ASP A 27 -13.52 1.82 -13.16
N GLY A 28 -14.25 2.28 -12.14
CA GLY A 28 -13.68 2.80 -10.89
C GLY A 28 -12.76 1.82 -10.14
N THR A 29 -12.78 0.52 -10.50
CA THR A 29 -11.87 -0.50 -9.96
C THR A 29 -10.68 -0.83 -10.87
N ALA A 30 -10.55 -0.17 -12.03
CA ALA A 30 -9.53 -0.52 -13.03
C ALA A 30 -8.10 -0.41 -12.50
N ARG A 31 -7.82 0.58 -11.64
CA ARG A 31 -6.48 0.75 -11.03
C ARG A 31 -6.13 -0.39 -10.07
N LEU A 32 -7.09 -0.80 -9.26
CA LEU A 32 -6.94 -1.97 -8.39
C LEU A 32 -6.65 -3.22 -9.22
N HIS A 33 -7.40 -3.43 -10.30
CA HIS A 33 -7.16 -4.54 -11.22
C HIS A 33 -5.74 -4.50 -11.80
N SER A 34 -5.31 -3.33 -12.32
CA SER A 34 -3.95 -3.16 -12.88
C SER A 34 -2.85 -3.50 -11.86
N VAL A 35 -2.97 -3.02 -10.62
CA VAL A 35 -1.98 -3.30 -9.56
C VAL A 35 -1.92 -4.80 -9.25
N LEU A 36 -3.07 -5.45 -9.05
CA LEU A 36 -3.12 -6.88 -8.74
C LEU A 36 -2.64 -7.75 -9.91
N ALA A 37 -3.01 -7.40 -11.15
CA ALA A 37 -2.54 -8.09 -12.36
C ALA A 37 -1.02 -7.95 -12.51
N THR A 38 -0.47 -6.75 -12.28
CA THR A 38 0.97 -6.51 -12.30
C THR A 38 1.70 -7.33 -11.25
N ALA A 39 1.18 -7.36 -10.02
CA ALA A 39 1.77 -8.15 -8.93
C ALA A 39 1.82 -9.65 -9.26
N ARG A 40 0.77 -10.19 -9.88
CA ARG A 40 0.73 -11.59 -10.35
C ARG A 40 1.76 -11.85 -11.46
N ALA A 41 1.82 -10.97 -12.46
CA ALA A 41 2.79 -11.09 -13.57
C ALA A 41 4.23 -11.04 -13.08
N LEU A 42 4.53 -10.21 -12.09
CA LEU A 42 5.83 -10.11 -11.43
C LEU A 42 6.09 -11.26 -10.44
N ARG A 43 5.13 -12.19 -10.26
CA ARG A 43 5.22 -13.30 -9.30
C ARG A 43 5.54 -12.80 -7.88
N ALA A 44 4.93 -11.70 -7.48
CA ALA A 44 5.10 -11.16 -6.14
C ALA A 44 4.59 -12.16 -5.09
N HIS A 45 5.25 -12.18 -3.94
CA HIS A 45 4.84 -12.98 -2.79
C HIS A 45 3.77 -12.28 -1.95
N LEU A 46 3.66 -10.95 -2.09
CA LEU A 46 2.79 -10.10 -1.28
C LEU A 46 2.56 -8.75 -1.98
N VAL A 47 1.37 -8.20 -1.83
CA VAL A 47 1.03 -6.81 -2.20
C VAL A 47 0.87 -5.97 -0.94
N LEU A 48 1.45 -4.78 -0.94
CA LEU A 48 1.32 -3.75 0.07
C LEU A 48 0.54 -2.57 -0.52
N LEU A 49 -0.58 -2.21 0.10
CA LEU A 49 -1.37 -1.03 -0.24
C LEU A 49 -1.26 -0.02 0.91
N ALA A 50 -0.46 1.02 0.70
CA ALA A 50 -0.08 1.98 1.73
C ALA A 50 -1.05 3.17 1.81
N GLY A 51 -2.33 2.91 2.05
CA GLY A 51 -3.39 3.90 2.27
C GLY A 51 -4.15 4.30 1.01
N ASP A 52 -5.32 4.88 1.22
CA ASP A 52 -6.22 5.41 0.21
C ASP A 52 -6.51 4.41 -0.93
N THR A 53 -6.83 3.17 -0.52
CA THR A 53 -7.28 2.12 -1.44
C THR A 53 -8.64 2.51 -2.04
N PHE A 54 -9.51 3.09 -1.24
CA PHE A 54 -10.83 3.56 -1.63
C PHE A 54 -10.93 5.08 -1.51
N GLU A 55 -11.70 5.72 -2.43
CA GLU A 55 -11.93 7.17 -2.44
C GLU A 55 -12.64 7.66 -1.17
N SER A 56 -13.50 6.85 -0.61
CA SER A 56 -14.20 7.19 0.63
C SER A 56 -14.83 5.99 1.31
N ASN A 57 -15.23 6.16 2.57
CA ASN A 57 -16.04 5.19 3.29
C ASN A 57 -17.52 5.12 2.83
N GLN A 58 -17.94 5.88 1.80
CA GLN A 58 -19.34 5.98 1.38
C GLN A 58 -19.65 5.31 0.03
N LEU A 59 -18.76 4.45 -0.45
CA LEU A 59 -18.94 3.77 -1.74
C LEU A 59 -20.15 2.83 -1.74
N SER A 60 -20.76 2.69 -2.92
CA SER A 60 -21.90 1.81 -3.16
C SER A 60 -21.55 0.34 -3.00
N ALA A 61 -22.55 -0.48 -2.70
CA ALA A 61 -22.39 -1.93 -2.59
C ALA A 61 -21.88 -2.56 -3.90
N SER A 62 -22.22 -1.98 -5.06
CA SER A 62 -21.80 -2.49 -6.37
C SER A 62 -20.29 -2.33 -6.60
N VAL A 63 -19.72 -1.16 -6.27
CA VAL A 63 -18.27 -0.91 -6.34
C VAL A 63 -17.52 -1.82 -5.36
N LEU A 64 -18.01 -1.88 -4.11
CA LEU A 64 -17.41 -2.74 -3.09
C LEU A 64 -17.44 -4.22 -3.48
N ALA A 65 -18.52 -4.70 -4.09
CA ALA A 65 -18.60 -6.08 -4.57
C ALA A 65 -17.63 -6.36 -5.73
N ARG A 66 -17.38 -5.39 -6.61
CA ARG A 66 -16.36 -5.53 -7.67
C ARG A 66 -14.96 -5.58 -7.08
N ALA A 67 -14.63 -4.66 -6.18
CA ALA A 67 -13.33 -4.65 -5.50
C ALA A 67 -13.10 -5.98 -4.74
N LEU A 68 -14.12 -6.48 -4.01
CA LEU A 68 -14.05 -7.76 -3.30
C LEU A 68 -13.69 -8.93 -4.25
N ARG A 69 -14.34 -8.99 -5.43
CA ARG A 69 -14.03 -10.03 -6.44
C ARG A 69 -12.59 -9.94 -6.94
N LEU A 70 -12.06 -8.73 -7.17
CA LEU A 70 -10.68 -8.54 -7.61
C LEU A 70 -9.68 -9.00 -6.53
N PHE A 71 -9.91 -8.64 -5.27
CA PHE A 71 -9.07 -9.10 -4.16
C PHE A 71 -9.14 -10.63 -3.99
N ALA A 72 -10.33 -11.22 -4.07
CA ALA A 72 -10.49 -12.67 -3.97
C ALA A 72 -9.77 -13.41 -5.12
N ALA A 73 -9.84 -12.87 -6.35
CA ALA A 73 -9.20 -13.45 -7.53
C ALA A 73 -7.69 -13.20 -7.60
N ALA A 74 -7.13 -12.36 -6.73
CA ALA A 74 -5.70 -12.06 -6.75
C ALA A 74 -4.81 -13.28 -6.43
N GLU A 75 -5.31 -14.23 -5.62
CA GLU A 75 -4.63 -15.48 -5.24
C GLU A 75 -3.25 -15.26 -4.61
N LEU A 76 -2.99 -14.06 -4.09
CA LEU A 76 -1.78 -13.71 -3.35
C LEU A 76 -2.14 -12.87 -2.14
N PRO A 77 -1.32 -12.90 -1.08
CA PRO A 77 -1.57 -12.10 0.11
C PRO A 77 -1.53 -10.60 -0.20
N VAL A 78 -2.46 -9.85 0.38
CA VAL A 78 -2.53 -8.40 0.31
C VAL A 78 -2.60 -7.84 1.72
N VAL A 79 -1.71 -6.91 2.04
CA VAL A 79 -1.80 -6.11 3.28
C VAL A 79 -2.24 -4.70 2.90
N ILE A 80 -3.31 -4.24 3.51
CA ILE A 80 -3.89 -2.92 3.31
C ILE A 80 -3.70 -2.10 4.58
N LEU A 81 -3.15 -0.91 4.43
CA LEU A 81 -3.17 0.13 5.45
C LEU A 81 -4.29 1.11 5.08
N PRO A 82 -5.30 1.36 5.91
CA PRO A 82 -6.25 2.45 5.72
C PRO A 82 -5.58 3.82 5.73
N GLY A 83 -5.97 4.69 4.79
CA GLY A 83 -5.49 6.07 4.67
C GLY A 83 -6.51 7.09 5.19
N ASN A 84 -6.33 8.36 4.80
CA ASN A 84 -7.22 9.43 5.26
C ASN A 84 -8.55 9.51 4.47
N HIS A 85 -8.62 8.95 3.25
CA HIS A 85 -9.88 8.84 2.50
C HIS A 85 -10.72 7.65 2.97
N ASP A 86 -10.09 6.57 3.39
CA ASP A 86 -10.72 5.32 3.81
C ASP A 86 -10.34 4.88 5.24
N PRO A 87 -10.40 5.76 6.26
CA PRO A 87 -9.94 5.41 7.59
C PRO A 87 -10.71 4.21 8.18
N ALA A 88 -10.04 3.49 9.10
CA ALA A 88 -10.56 2.28 9.75
C ALA A 88 -11.65 2.59 10.80
N LEU A 89 -12.71 3.25 10.35
CA LEU A 89 -13.85 3.59 11.21
C LEU A 89 -14.76 2.38 11.46
N PRO A 90 -15.56 2.38 12.54
CA PRO A 90 -16.68 1.46 12.66
C PRO A 90 -17.59 1.52 11.43
N GLY A 91 -17.79 0.39 10.74
CA GLY A 91 -18.57 0.35 9.50
C GLY A 91 -17.86 0.89 8.26
N SER A 92 -16.53 0.98 8.30
CA SER A 92 -15.71 1.36 7.12
C SER A 92 -15.93 0.45 5.91
N VAL A 93 -15.48 0.90 4.75
CA VAL A 93 -15.51 0.09 3.51
C VAL A 93 -14.88 -1.28 3.69
N PHE A 94 -13.84 -1.40 4.49
CA PHE A 94 -13.16 -2.69 4.76
C PHE A 94 -14.06 -3.71 5.45
N VAL A 95 -14.95 -3.25 6.34
CA VAL A 95 -15.95 -4.10 7.03
C VAL A 95 -17.14 -4.36 6.12
N ARG A 96 -17.72 -3.30 5.52
CA ARG A 96 -18.94 -3.39 4.70
C ARG A 96 -18.73 -4.18 3.40
N SER A 97 -17.56 -4.09 2.79
CA SER A 97 -17.23 -4.84 1.57
C SER A 97 -17.08 -6.34 1.78
N GLY A 98 -16.84 -6.77 3.00
CA GLY A 98 -16.48 -8.16 3.32
C GLY A 98 -14.98 -8.47 3.12
N LEU A 99 -14.14 -7.49 2.79
CA LEU A 99 -12.67 -7.68 2.63
C LEU A 99 -12.03 -8.28 3.87
N ALA A 100 -12.46 -7.86 5.06
CA ALA A 100 -11.99 -8.41 6.33
C ALA A 100 -12.24 -9.92 6.52
N ARG A 101 -13.02 -10.56 5.64
CA ARG A 101 -13.32 -12.00 5.67
C ARG A 101 -12.53 -12.82 4.65
N LEU A 102 -11.79 -12.15 3.73
CA LEU A 102 -10.96 -12.85 2.76
C LEU A 102 -9.68 -13.35 3.42
N ALA A 103 -9.39 -14.63 3.26
CA ALA A 103 -8.21 -15.26 3.86
C ALA A 103 -6.88 -14.71 3.33
N ASN A 104 -6.88 -14.14 2.13
CA ASN A 104 -5.70 -13.55 1.51
C ASN A 104 -5.59 -12.03 1.73
N VAL A 105 -6.51 -11.38 2.45
CA VAL A 105 -6.48 -9.93 2.72
C VAL A 105 -6.33 -9.68 4.21
N SER A 106 -5.34 -8.90 4.57
CA SER A 106 -5.14 -8.38 5.91
C SER A 106 -5.28 -6.87 5.89
N VAL A 107 -6.11 -6.31 6.76
CA VAL A 107 -6.30 -4.86 6.90
C VAL A 107 -5.85 -4.43 8.29
N LEU A 108 -4.78 -3.63 8.34
CA LEU A 108 -4.25 -3.09 9.59
C LEU A 108 -5.27 -2.16 10.25
N GLY A 109 -5.43 -2.29 11.55
CA GLY A 109 -6.46 -1.58 12.31
C GLY A 109 -7.89 -2.14 12.17
N VAL A 110 -8.09 -3.21 11.36
CA VAL A 110 -9.42 -3.86 11.18
C VAL A 110 -9.36 -5.36 11.45
N THR A 111 -8.48 -6.08 10.74
CA THR A 111 -8.30 -7.54 10.94
C THR A 111 -7.08 -7.86 11.80
N HIS A 112 -6.13 -6.93 11.87
CA HIS A 112 -4.89 -7.03 12.64
C HIS A 112 -4.62 -5.67 13.28
N ASP A 113 -4.45 -5.64 14.59
CA ASP A 113 -4.29 -4.37 15.33
C ASP A 113 -2.94 -3.70 15.05
N GLU A 114 -1.86 -4.49 14.96
CA GLU A 114 -0.51 -3.93 14.88
C GLU A 114 0.30 -4.45 13.70
N ALA A 115 0.29 -5.77 13.44
CA ALA A 115 1.14 -6.37 12.42
C ALA A 115 0.56 -7.66 11.84
N VAL A 116 0.97 -7.96 10.61
CA VAL A 116 0.70 -9.23 9.92
C VAL A 116 2.00 -10.00 9.82
N LEU A 117 2.00 -11.25 10.27
CA LEU A 117 3.15 -12.14 10.22
C LEU A 117 3.08 -13.08 9.02
N PHE A 118 4.19 -13.22 8.32
CA PHE A 118 4.39 -14.16 7.22
C PHE A 118 5.52 -15.14 7.56
N PRO A 119 5.26 -16.18 8.38
CA PRO A 119 6.32 -17.09 8.88
C PRO A 119 7.11 -17.77 7.77
N LYS A 120 6.45 -18.07 6.64
CA LYS A 120 7.10 -18.67 5.45
C LYS A 120 8.25 -17.82 4.91
N TYR A 121 8.20 -16.51 5.13
CA TYR A 121 9.16 -15.53 4.60
C TYR A 121 10.02 -14.91 5.70
N ASP A 122 9.79 -15.29 6.97
CA ASP A 122 10.40 -14.65 8.13
C ASP A 122 10.25 -13.12 8.05
N LEU A 123 9.02 -12.68 7.78
CA LEU A 123 8.63 -11.31 7.49
C LEU A 123 7.45 -10.89 8.36
N GLU A 124 7.53 -9.71 8.92
CA GLU A 124 6.39 -8.98 9.49
C GLU A 124 6.14 -7.69 8.72
N VAL A 125 4.86 -7.35 8.57
CA VAL A 125 4.39 -6.10 8.00
C VAL A 125 3.54 -5.38 9.03
N TRP A 126 3.89 -4.15 9.39
CA TRP A 126 3.18 -3.37 10.39
C TRP A 126 2.88 -1.95 9.90
N GLY A 127 1.99 -1.26 10.57
CA GLY A 127 1.65 0.13 10.28
C GLY A 127 0.46 0.59 11.12
N HIS A 128 0.33 1.90 11.28
CA HIS A 128 -0.77 2.51 12.00
C HIS A 128 -1.81 3.04 11.03
N ALA A 129 -2.99 2.40 11.03
CA ALA A 129 -4.12 2.83 10.21
C ALA A 129 -4.64 4.20 10.64
N HIS A 130 -5.11 4.99 9.70
CA HIS A 130 -5.95 6.15 10.03
C HIS A 130 -7.23 5.67 10.72
N LEU A 131 -7.50 6.20 11.91
CA LEU A 131 -8.68 5.88 12.73
C LEU A 131 -9.73 6.99 12.73
N ASP A 132 -9.41 8.11 12.10
CA ASP A 132 -10.30 9.24 11.83
C ASP A 132 -9.83 10.02 10.59
N TYR A 133 -10.54 11.07 10.20
CA TYR A 133 -10.21 11.87 9.02
C TYR A 133 -9.19 13.00 9.27
N PHE A 134 -8.85 13.30 10.52
CA PHE A 134 -8.19 14.56 10.86
C PHE A 134 -6.91 14.41 11.67
N SER A 135 -6.82 13.41 12.52
CA SER A 135 -5.73 13.30 13.48
C SER A 135 -5.05 11.94 13.39
N MET A 136 -3.77 11.95 13.02
CA MET A 136 -2.97 10.75 12.87
C MET A 136 -1.48 11.02 13.04
N ALA A 137 -0.76 10.11 13.71
CA ALA A 137 0.69 10.07 13.74
C ALA A 137 1.16 8.77 13.05
N PRO A 138 1.48 8.82 11.74
CA PRO A 138 1.65 7.61 10.92
C PRO A 138 2.78 6.68 11.35
N LEU A 139 3.82 7.23 11.96
CA LEU A 139 5.02 6.50 12.38
C LEU A 139 5.27 6.52 13.89
N ARG A 140 4.22 6.75 14.69
CA ARG A 140 4.34 6.71 16.15
C ARG A 140 4.68 5.31 16.64
N GLY A 141 5.50 5.22 17.70
CA GLY A 141 5.73 3.97 18.43
C GLY A 141 6.26 2.85 17.54
N PRO A 142 7.55 2.89 17.15
CA PRO A 142 8.11 1.86 16.30
C PRO A 142 7.95 0.47 16.94
N ARG A 143 7.58 -0.52 16.13
CA ARG A 143 7.36 -1.88 16.60
C ARG A 143 8.69 -2.60 16.85
N PRO A 144 8.87 -3.25 17.99
CA PRO A 144 10.02 -4.14 18.20
C PRO A 144 10.04 -5.25 17.15
N ARG A 145 11.22 -5.49 16.55
CA ARG A 145 11.41 -6.51 15.53
C ARG A 145 11.20 -7.91 16.11
N SER A 146 10.38 -8.72 15.45
CA SER A 146 10.13 -10.12 15.81
C SER A 146 10.55 -11.12 14.73
N THR A 147 10.86 -10.62 13.53
CA THR A 147 11.23 -11.43 12.37
C THR A 147 12.51 -10.88 11.73
N ARG A 148 13.09 -11.66 10.80
CA ARG A 148 14.26 -11.21 10.04
C ARG A 148 13.97 -9.95 9.25
N TRP A 149 12.86 -9.95 8.52
CA TRP A 149 12.42 -8.82 7.71
C TRP A 149 11.29 -8.09 8.39
N GLN A 150 11.43 -6.80 8.50
CA GLN A 150 10.40 -5.93 9.02
C GLN A 150 10.10 -4.83 8.01
N VAL A 151 8.87 -4.81 7.51
CA VAL A 151 8.37 -3.79 6.59
C VAL A 151 7.34 -2.93 7.30
N ALA A 152 7.53 -1.62 7.26
CA ALA A 152 6.56 -0.67 7.79
C ALA A 152 5.72 -0.07 6.66
N LEU A 153 4.44 0.17 6.92
CA LEU A 153 3.53 0.94 6.07
C LEU A 153 3.14 2.22 6.79
N ALA A 154 3.13 3.35 6.05
CA ALA A 154 2.60 4.60 6.56
C ALA A 154 1.89 5.38 5.46
N HIS A 155 0.84 6.10 5.86
CA HIS A 155 0.12 6.99 4.96
C HIS A 155 0.12 8.40 5.56
N GLY A 156 0.84 9.33 4.93
CA GLY A 156 0.99 10.67 5.43
C GLY A 156 2.02 11.50 4.66
N HIS A 157 2.22 12.71 5.13
CA HIS A 157 3.04 13.71 4.49
C HIS A 157 4.45 13.75 5.09
N TYR A 158 5.46 13.43 4.28
CA TYR A 158 6.85 13.62 4.67
C TYR A 158 7.22 15.10 4.68
N GLU A 159 7.83 15.53 5.77
CA GLU A 159 8.31 16.89 5.94
C GLU A 159 9.83 16.92 6.13
N PRO A 160 10.58 17.41 5.12
CA PRO A 160 12.01 17.58 5.26
C PRO A 160 12.34 18.63 6.35
N PRO A 161 13.53 18.52 6.98
CA PRO A 161 13.90 19.38 8.13
C PRO A 161 13.77 20.90 7.88
N GLU A 162 13.99 21.34 6.64
CA GLU A 162 13.98 22.77 6.28
C GLU A 162 12.58 23.38 6.28
N THR A 163 11.52 22.57 6.29
CA THR A 163 10.14 23.04 6.08
C THR A 163 9.26 22.98 7.33
N ARG A 164 9.80 22.59 8.49
CA ARG A 164 9.06 22.34 9.75
C ARG A 164 8.28 23.52 10.36
N ALA A 165 8.25 24.68 9.72
CA ALA A 165 7.71 25.91 10.29
C ALA A 165 6.26 26.26 9.91
N ASN A 166 5.48 25.39 9.25
CA ASN A 166 4.12 25.74 8.82
C ASN A 166 3.05 25.18 9.77
N PRO A 167 2.36 26.04 10.56
CA PRO A 167 1.35 25.60 11.52
C PRO A 167 0.02 25.13 10.89
N LEU A 168 -0.16 25.27 9.57
CA LEU A 168 -1.37 24.86 8.85
C LEU A 168 -1.29 23.46 8.26
N ARG A 169 -0.30 22.66 8.67
CA ARG A 169 -0.11 21.31 8.13
C ARG A 169 -1.02 20.28 8.79
N PRO A 170 -1.43 19.24 8.03
CA PRO A 170 -2.18 18.14 8.59
C PRO A 170 -1.37 17.42 9.69
N SER A 171 -2.07 16.83 10.65
CA SER A 171 -1.45 16.11 11.77
C SER A 171 -0.71 14.82 11.37
N TRP A 172 -0.92 14.31 10.15
CA TRP A 172 -0.25 13.10 9.63
C TRP A 172 1.11 13.39 8.99
N VAL A 173 1.85 14.33 9.55
CA VAL A 173 3.21 14.68 9.13
C VAL A 173 4.23 13.81 9.84
N PHE A 174 5.29 13.41 9.15
CA PHE A 174 6.44 12.71 9.72
C PHE A 174 7.77 13.20 9.10
N SER A 175 8.85 12.97 9.82
CA SER A 175 10.18 13.49 9.54
C SER A 175 11.21 12.38 9.31
N ASP A 176 12.45 12.76 9.01
CA ASP A 176 13.61 11.85 8.95
C ASP A 176 13.81 11.06 10.24
N ASP A 177 13.62 11.72 11.40
CA ASP A 177 13.78 11.09 12.70
C ASP A 177 12.70 10.02 12.93
N ASP A 178 11.46 10.29 12.49
CA ASP A 178 10.35 9.33 12.58
C ASP A 178 10.61 8.12 11.67
N ILE A 179 11.11 8.36 10.44
CA ILE A 179 11.51 7.30 9.52
C ILE A 179 12.61 6.44 10.13
N ALA A 180 13.68 7.07 10.61
CA ALA A 180 14.82 6.37 11.20
C ALA A 180 14.44 5.57 12.45
N ALA A 181 13.54 6.12 13.28
CA ALA A 181 13.06 5.47 14.50
C ALA A 181 12.29 4.17 14.21
N THR A 182 11.74 3.97 13.01
CA THR A 182 11.09 2.70 12.65
C THR A 182 12.04 1.52 12.66
N ALA A 183 13.33 1.74 12.36
CA ALA A 183 14.35 0.71 12.17
C ALA A 183 13.91 -0.43 11.21
N ALA A 184 12.92 -0.15 10.35
CA ALA A 184 12.41 -1.10 9.37
C ALA A 184 13.42 -1.34 8.24
N ASP A 185 13.35 -2.50 7.60
CA ASP A 185 14.17 -2.78 6.41
C ASP A 185 13.65 -2.04 5.18
N TYR A 186 12.34 -1.76 5.14
CA TYR A 186 11.67 -0.99 4.09
C TYR A 186 10.45 -0.26 4.67
N LEU A 187 10.28 0.99 4.26
CA LEU A 187 9.09 1.80 4.59
C LEU A 187 8.31 2.09 3.31
N ALA A 188 7.11 1.51 3.23
CA ALA A 188 6.15 1.73 2.14
C ALA A 188 5.25 2.92 2.48
N LEU A 189 5.31 3.97 1.68
CA LEU A 189 4.61 5.24 1.89
C LEU A 189 3.50 5.48 0.87
N GLY A 190 2.37 6.00 1.33
CA GLY A 190 1.30 6.56 0.53
C GLY A 190 0.95 7.99 0.93
N HIS A 191 0.03 8.62 0.24
CA HIS A 191 -0.45 9.99 0.33
C HIS A 191 0.08 10.93 -0.77
N TRP A 192 1.19 10.61 -1.40
CA TRP A 192 1.74 11.41 -2.50
C TRP A 192 1.51 10.72 -3.84
N ASP A 193 0.93 11.47 -4.78
CA ASP A 193 0.61 10.97 -6.13
C ASP A 193 1.85 10.66 -6.97
N ARG A 194 2.98 11.27 -6.65
CA ARG A 194 4.24 11.07 -7.38
C ARG A 194 5.19 10.19 -6.59
N PRO A 195 5.87 9.27 -7.27
CA PRO A 195 6.88 8.45 -6.63
C PRO A 195 8.06 9.30 -6.15
N MET A 196 8.52 8.99 -4.95
CA MET A 196 9.66 9.69 -4.36
C MET A 196 10.37 8.80 -3.35
N THR A 197 11.69 8.94 -3.28
CA THR A 197 12.49 8.44 -2.16
C THR A 197 12.64 9.58 -1.16
N VAL A 198 12.42 9.30 0.11
CA VAL A 198 12.49 10.30 1.20
C VAL A 198 13.32 9.77 2.37
N GLY A 199 13.60 10.66 3.32
CA GLY A 199 14.41 10.32 4.49
C GLY A 199 15.91 10.50 4.25
N ASN A 200 16.68 10.26 5.29
CA ASN A 200 18.14 10.40 5.29
C ASN A 200 18.91 9.15 4.81
N GLY A 201 18.19 8.13 4.33
CA GLY A 201 18.77 6.88 3.81
C GLY A 201 19.07 5.80 4.87
N VAL A 202 18.83 6.05 6.16
CA VAL A 202 18.99 5.04 7.22
C VAL A 202 17.97 3.91 7.04
N VAL A 203 16.73 4.25 6.71
CA VAL A 203 15.67 3.33 6.31
C VAL A 203 15.27 3.63 4.88
N PRO A 204 15.27 2.64 3.96
CA PRO A 204 14.76 2.81 2.60
C PRO A 204 13.27 3.15 2.63
N ALA A 205 12.91 4.41 2.38
CA ALA A 205 11.55 4.94 2.47
C ALA A 205 11.09 5.50 1.12
N TYR A 206 9.98 4.98 0.61
CA TYR A 206 9.51 5.25 -0.75
C TYR A 206 8.02 5.51 -0.81
N TYR A 207 7.62 6.60 -1.42
CA TYR A 207 6.28 6.76 -1.99
C TYR A 207 6.20 5.99 -3.31
N SER A 208 5.14 5.24 -3.51
CA SER A 208 4.90 4.55 -4.80
C SER A 208 4.34 5.51 -5.86
N GLY A 209 3.68 6.54 -5.42
CA GLY A 209 2.81 7.36 -6.24
C GLY A 209 1.48 6.66 -6.55
N SER A 210 0.46 7.43 -6.91
CA SER A 210 -0.83 6.87 -7.30
C SER A 210 -0.74 6.18 -8.67
N PRO A 211 -1.38 5.01 -8.87
CA PRO A 211 -1.43 4.33 -10.16
C PRO A 211 -1.91 5.20 -11.30
N ALA A 212 -2.79 6.17 -11.00
CA ALA A 212 -3.35 7.08 -11.99
C ALA A 212 -2.34 8.04 -12.62
N LEU A 213 -1.40 8.53 -11.81
CA LEU A 213 -0.43 9.54 -12.24
C LEU A 213 0.95 8.94 -12.47
N ALA A 214 1.34 7.98 -11.64
CA ALA A 214 2.64 7.31 -11.75
C ALA A 214 2.68 6.28 -12.89
N GLY A 215 1.59 5.56 -13.13
CA GLY A 215 1.54 4.45 -14.10
C GLY A 215 2.46 3.28 -13.73
N THR A 216 2.93 3.22 -12.48
CA THR A 216 3.91 2.23 -12.01
C THR A 216 3.61 1.79 -10.57
N VAL A 217 4.26 0.70 -10.15
CA VAL A 217 4.37 0.24 -8.77
C VAL A 217 5.84 0.14 -8.37
N ASN A 218 6.12 0.11 -7.07
CA ASN A 218 7.44 -0.29 -6.58
C ASN A 218 7.49 -1.81 -6.45
N LEU A 219 8.48 -2.43 -7.09
CA LEU A 219 8.87 -3.83 -6.87
C LEU A 219 10.01 -3.85 -5.86
N VAL A 220 9.76 -4.46 -4.71
CA VAL A 220 10.69 -4.54 -3.60
C VAL A 220 11.19 -5.97 -3.47
N ARG A 221 12.50 -6.17 -3.52
CA ARG A 221 13.13 -7.49 -3.33
C ARG A 221 13.97 -7.48 -2.07
N LEU A 222 13.57 -8.34 -1.13
CA LEU A 222 14.30 -8.61 0.10
C LEU A 222 15.22 -9.80 -0.18
N THR A 223 16.50 -9.52 -0.37
CA THR A 223 17.45 -10.52 -0.89
C THR A 223 17.95 -11.47 0.20
N PRO A 224 18.44 -12.65 -0.17
CA PRO A 224 19.07 -13.57 0.79
C PRO A 224 20.31 -12.98 1.49
N SER A 225 21.01 -12.03 0.84
CA SER A 225 22.18 -11.33 1.41
C SER A 225 21.80 -10.32 2.51
N GLY A 226 20.53 -9.88 2.56
CA GLY A 226 20.08 -8.89 3.54
C GLY A 226 19.87 -7.50 2.94
N GLU A 227 19.96 -7.38 1.61
CA GLU A 227 19.75 -6.12 0.90
C GLU A 227 18.28 -5.93 0.53
N VAL A 228 17.84 -4.69 0.48
CA VAL A 228 16.54 -4.27 -0.07
C VAL A 228 16.79 -3.58 -1.41
N VAL A 229 16.27 -4.18 -2.47
CA VAL A 229 16.38 -3.64 -3.83
C VAL A 229 15.00 -3.18 -4.28
N VAL A 230 14.89 -1.92 -4.67
CA VAL A 230 13.63 -1.32 -5.13
C VAL A 230 13.77 -0.91 -6.59
N THR A 231 12.86 -1.44 -7.42
CA THR A 231 12.72 -1.03 -8.83
C THR A 231 11.29 -0.56 -9.10
N ARG A 232 11.12 0.20 -10.18
CA ARG A 232 9.80 0.67 -10.59
C ARG A 232 9.35 -0.12 -11.80
N GLU A 233 8.16 -0.71 -11.71
CA GLU A 233 7.58 -1.54 -12.75
C GLU A 233 6.33 -0.89 -13.31
N ARG A 234 6.17 -0.90 -14.63
CA ARG A 234 4.97 -0.37 -15.29
C ARG A 234 3.75 -1.22 -14.96
N LEU A 235 2.62 -0.54 -14.75
CA LEU A 235 1.35 -1.21 -14.59
C LEU A 235 0.91 -1.90 -15.89
N LEU A 236 0.41 -3.10 -15.76
CA LEU A 236 -0.30 -3.77 -16.85
C LEU A 236 -1.70 -3.15 -17.01
N PRO A 237 -2.27 -3.16 -18.22
CA PRO A 237 -3.67 -2.77 -18.41
C PRO A 237 -4.61 -3.58 -17.52
N GLY A 238 -5.59 -2.91 -16.91
CA GLY A 238 -6.53 -3.53 -15.97
C GLY A 238 -7.67 -4.32 -16.60
N ASP A 239 -7.81 -4.31 -17.90
CA ASP A 239 -9.02 -4.77 -18.63
C ASP A 239 -8.81 -6.06 -19.42
N GLY A 240 -7.85 -6.88 -19.11
CA GLY A 240 -7.74 -8.24 -19.72
C GLY A 240 -7.67 -8.26 -21.26
N LYS A 241 -7.50 -7.10 -21.91
CA LYS A 241 -7.15 -7.06 -23.31
C LYS A 241 -5.69 -7.49 -23.42
N GLU A 242 -5.47 -8.71 -23.83
CA GLU A 242 -4.17 -9.15 -24.31
C GLU A 242 -3.64 -8.06 -25.26
N ALA A 243 -2.49 -7.50 -24.90
CA ALA A 243 -1.76 -6.66 -25.84
C ALA A 243 -1.51 -7.56 -27.05
N SER A 244 -2.20 -7.31 -28.16
CA SER A 244 -1.81 -7.89 -29.43
C SER A 244 -0.39 -7.43 -29.66
N ILE A 245 0.54 -8.35 -29.49
CA ILE A 245 1.92 -8.19 -29.91
C ILE A 245 1.83 -8.07 -31.43
N GLY A 246 1.75 -6.83 -31.90
CA GLY A 246 1.94 -6.51 -33.31
C GLY A 246 3.37 -6.86 -33.65
N GLU A 247 3.53 -7.80 -34.53
CA GLU A 247 4.77 -8.08 -35.25
C GLU A 247 5.34 -6.80 -35.81
N LEU A 248 6.58 -6.49 -35.47
CA LEU A 248 7.55 -5.80 -36.32
C LEU A 248 8.92 -6.44 -36.13
#